data_aec24f91039498a1bb00f582ec2fc438
#
_entry.id   aec24f91039498a1bb00f582ec2fc438
#
_cell.length_a   1.000
_cell.length_b   1.000
_cell.length_c   1.000
_cell.angle_alpha   90.00
_cell.angle_beta   90.00
_cell.angle_gamma   90.00
#
_symmetry.space_group_name_H-M   'P 1'
#
loop_
_entity.id
_entity.type
_entity.pdbx_description
1 polymer ?
#
loop_
_entity_poly.entity_id
_entity_poly.type
_entity_poly.pdbx_seq_one_letter_code
_entity_poly.pdbx_strand_id
1 'polypeptide(L)'
;MHPFHRQQLPLLGALLLAACGGSGPGSAGGPIAPTGADPPRGILLQSPPELASTVTAPTLLLELDSLANGQLLSLLGTPFCDVAVYRIRYATVGGANEPTTASGALMVPVGGDAQCHGPRPMLLYAHGTSPDRAFNIADLRDDPNGEGLAIAAVFAAQGYIVVAPNYAGYDVSTLTYHPYLVADQQAKDMIDALRAARSALPTASAPTTTDGGRLFITGYSQGGYVAMATHRAMQAAGMTVTASAPMSGPYTVAAFVDAIFFGRVGSGETRSAALLFTGYQKSYGNIYASPAEVFESRYASGMESLLPSATPMGQLYSEGRLPRDALFSATPPDPAFADMTPATTPARLAPTFAAGFGTDNLISNSYRLSYLLDAQANPDGGWPATTSGVAAASPGLRLRQALKQNDLRNWTPAAPVLLCGGNQDPTVFWFNSQLMQGYWASHAPSSTPVRVLDLDSDASGGDPYAELKSRFSVAKQIAAATAVARGATDGGASAVADAYHAGLVPPFCVAAVRSFFADR
;
A
#
# COMPACT_ATOMS: atom_id res chain seq x y z
N MET A 1 -42.61 10.34 -55.51
CA MET A 1 -42.38 11.53 -56.33
C MET A 1 -40.98 12.03 -56.06
N HIS A 2 -40.13 11.81 -57.05
CA HIS A 2 -38.79 12.40 -57.27
C HIS A 2 -38.90 13.90 -57.65
N PRO A 3 -37.78 14.70 -57.79
CA PRO A 3 -36.38 14.34 -58.05
C PRO A 3 -35.30 15.22 -57.34
N PHE A 4 -34.03 14.76 -57.23
CA PHE A 4 -32.76 15.10 -57.92
C PHE A 4 -32.26 16.55 -57.91
N HIS A 5 -31.01 16.81 -57.45
CA HIS A 5 -29.78 17.14 -58.23
C HIS A 5 -28.61 17.42 -57.26
N ARG A 6 -27.55 16.79 -57.34
CA ARG A 6 -26.21 16.72 -57.96
C ARG A 6 -25.49 18.02 -58.30
N GLN A 7 -24.22 18.02 -57.92
CA GLN A 7 -23.00 18.56 -58.57
C GLN A 7 -22.35 19.73 -57.79
N GLN A 8 -21.04 19.94 -57.69
CA GLN A 8 -19.77 19.33 -58.12
C GLN A 8 -18.67 20.20 -57.51
N LEU A 9 -17.48 19.60 -57.25
CA LEU A 9 -16.22 20.31 -56.97
C LEU A 9 -15.75 21.15 -58.19
N PRO A 10 -14.81 22.10 -58.01
CA PRO A 10 -13.47 21.83 -58.47
C PRO A 10 -12.29 22.33 -57.61
N LEU A 11 -11.18 21.73 -57.93
CA LEU A 11 -9.78 21.85 -57.55
C LEU A 11 -9.10 23.19 -57.86
N LEU A 12 -7.87 23.29 -57.33
CA LEU A 12 -6.62 23.97 -57.70
C LEU A 12 -6.32 25.36 -57.14
N GLY A 13 -5.07 25.45 -56.65
CA GLY A 13 -4.18 26.55 -56.87
C GLY A 13 -3.12 26.78 -55.78
N ALA A 14 -1.94 26.17 -55.98
CA ALA A 14 -0.73 26.51 -55.22
C ALA A 14 -0.14 27.85 -55.68
N LEU A 15 0.40 28.65 -54.75
CA LEU A 15 1.41 29.66 -55.08
C LEU A 15 2.37 29.88 -53.88
N LEU A 16 3.65 29.58 -54.16
CA LEU A 16 4.81 29.95 -53.35
C LEU A 16 5.11 31.45 -53.56
N LEU A 17 5.45 32.14 -52.43
CA LEU A 17 6.26 33.35 -52.52
C LEU A 17 7.16 33.47 -51.28
N ALA A 18 8.46 33.44 -51.47
CA ALA A 18 9.49 33.75 -50.52
C ALA A 18 9.70 35.27 -50.43
N ALA A 19 9.96 35.75 -49.22
CA ALA A 19 10.66 37.03 -49.04
C ALA A 19 11.45 37.04 -47.74
N CYS A 20 12.71 37.38 -47.85
CA CYS A 20 13.72 37.53 -46.83
C CYS A 20 13.59 38.82 -46.01
N GLY A 21 14.11 38.78 -44.78
CA GLY A 21 14.79 39.92 -44.20
C GLY A 21 14.35 40.37 -42.81
N GLY A 22 15.25 40.31 -41.80
CA GLY A 22 15.15 41.09 -40.58
C GLY A 22 15.73 40.40 -39.34
N SER A 23 17.03 40.58 -39.09
CA SER A 23 17.76 40.13 -37.90
C SER A 23 17.49 41.04 -36.70
N GLY A 24 17.10 40.42 -35.55
CA GLY A 24 17.15 40.98 -34.20
C GLY A 24 17.52 39.89 -33.20
N PRO A 25 18.29 40.15 -32.13
CA PRO A 25 18.77 39.10 -31.25
C PRO A 25 17.67 38.66 -30.27
N GLY A 26 17.18 37.45 -30.48
CA GLY A 26 16.24 36.79 -29.58
C GLY A 26 16.90 35.87 -28.56
N SER A 27 16.50 36.00 -27.34
CA SER A 27 16.80 35.14 -26.21
C SER A 27 16.67 33.65 -26.57
N ALA A 28 17.64 32.84 -26.16
CA ALA A 28 17.63 31.39 -26.31
C ALA A 28 16.49 30.78 -25.47
N GLY A 29 15.42 30.48 -26.11
CA GLY A 29 14.38 29.56 -25.61
C GLY A 29 14.92 28.14 -25.70
N GLY A 30 14.98 27.43 -24.59
CA GLY A 30 15.27 26.00 -24.57
C GLY A 30 14.25 25.19 -25.41
N PRO A 31 14.57 23.96 -25.78
CA PRO A 31 13.72 23.18 -26.67
C PRO A 31 12.31 23.02 -26.10
N ILE A 32 11.33 23.56 -26.82
CA ILE A 32 9.90 23.31 -26.55
C ILE A 32 9.68 21.82 -26.87
N ALA A 33 9.30 21.05 -25.83
CA ALA A 33 8.89 19.67 -26.01
C ALA A 33 7.71 19.60 -26.99
N PRO A 34 7.62 18.56 -27.83
CA PRO A 34 6.51 18.41 -28.76
C PRO A 34 5.19 18.34 -27.98
N THR A 35 4.28 19.24 -28.29
CA THR A 35 2.92 19.29 -27.75
C THR A 35 2.18 18.04 -28.24
N GLY A 36 1.94 17.06 -27.33
CA GLY A 36 1.03 15.97 -27.59
C GLY A 36 1.42 14.54 -27.13
N ALA A 37 2.65 14.32 -26.64
CA ALA A 37 2.99 13.02 -26.04
C ALA A 37 3.06 13.12 -24.52
N ASP A 38 2.45 12.15 -23.82
CA ASP A 38 2.56 12.05 -22.37
C ASP A 38 4.03 11.89 -21.95
N PRO A 39 4.44 12.52 -20.82
CA PRO A 39 5.82 12.43 -20.35
C PRO A 39 6.17 10.97 -20.03
N PRO A 40 7.40 10.52 -20.34
CA PRO A 40 7.85 9.20 -19.96
C PRO A 40 7.73 8.96 -18.46
N ARG A 41 7.38 7.75 -18.06
CA ARG A 41 7.24 7.35 -16.67
C ARG A 41 8.50 7.63 -15.84
N GLY A 42 8.31 8.09 -14.60
CA GLY A 42 9.38 8.41 -13.66
C GLY A 42 10.05 9.76 -13.91
N ILE A 43 9.58 10.57 -14.86
CA ILE A 43 10.05 11.94 -15.02
C ILE A 43 9.54 12.81 -13.87
N LEU A 44 10.46 13.57 -13.28
CA LEU A 44 10.16 14.61 -12.31
C LEU A 44 9.48 15.78 -13.05
N LEU A 45 8.27 16.15 -12.60
CA LEU A 45 7.45 17.18 -13.25
C LEU A 45 7.70 18.58 -12.72
N GLN A 46 8.36 18.72 -11.57
CA GLN A 46 8.69 20.00 -10.96
C GLN A 46 10.13 19.97 -10.43
N SER A 47 11.01 20.79 -10.99
CA SER A 47 12.40 20.94 -10.55
C SER A 47 12.74 22.43 -10.38
N PRO A 48 13.29 22.86 -9.23
CA PRO A 48 13.52 22.05 -8.03
C PRO A 48 12.21 21.57 -7.40
N PRO A 49 12.24 20.46 -6.60
CA PRO A 49 11.07 20.02 -5.85
C PRO A 49 10.70 21.05 -4.76
N GLU A 50 9.43 21.13 -4.40
CA GLU A 50 8.94 22.04 -3.37
C GLU A 50 9.39 21.56 -1.98
N LEU A 51 10.05 22.43 -1.20
CA LEU A 51 10.30 22.18 0.22
C LEU A 51 8.99 22.33 1.01
N ALA A 52 8.44 21.23 1.49
CA ALA A 52 7.22 21.22 2.29
C ALA A 52 7.49 21.65 3.75
N SER A 53 8.54 21.10 4.35
CA SER A 53 8.92 21.40 5.74
C SER A 53 10.37 20.98 6.03
N THR A 54 10.89 21.50 7.15
CA THR A 54 12.09 20.96 7.79
C THR A 54 11.73 20.62 9.23
N VAL A 55 12.01 19.39 9.67
CA VAL A 55 11.74 18.91 11.02
C VAL A 55 13.05 18.65 11.72
N THR A 56 13.21 19.22 12.93
CA THR A 56 14.47 19.13 13.67
C THR A 56 14.62 17.79 14.39
N ALA A 57 15.85 17.33 14.59
CA ALA A 57 16.15 16.10 15.32
C ALA A 57 15.50 16.05 16.72
N PRO A 58 15.47 17.13 17.55
CA PRO A 58 14.74 17.12 18.80
C PRO A 58 13.22 16.89 18.65
N THR A 59 12.58 17.44 17.62
CA THR A 59 11.16 17.19 17.33
C THR A 59 10.93 15.73 16.97
N LEU A 60 11.79 15.15 16.12
CA LEU A 60 11.73 13.75 15.73
C LEU A 60 12.02 12.79 16.89
N LEU A 61 12.83 13.21 17.86
CA LEU A 61 13.04 12.44 19.10
C LEU A 61 11.77 12.36 19.94
N LEU A 62 11.00 13.45 20.05
CA LEU A 62 9.69 13.45 20.74
C LEU A 62 8.70 12.51 20.06
N GLU A 63 8.72 12.43 18.73
CA GLU A 63 7.91 11.48 18.00
C GLU A 63 8.31 10.04 18.33
N LEU A 64 9.59 9.70 18.29
CA LEU A 64 10.06 8.37 18.69
C LEU A 64 9.70 8.00 20.13
N ASP A 65 9.75 8.97 21.05
CA ASP A 65 9.36 8.74 22.43
C ASP A 65 7.85 8.47 22.57
N SER A 66 7.03 9.02 21.68
CA SER A 66 5.60 8.74 21.64
C SER A 66 5.27 7.33 21.13
N LEU A 67 6.11 6.75 20.28
CA LEU A 67 5.87 5.42 19.72
C LEU A 67 5.90 4.35 20.81
N ALA A 68 4.83 3.55 20.87
CA ALA A 68 4.67 2.48 21.86
C ALA A 68 4.95 2.95 23.30
N ASN A 69 4.56 4.20 23.65
CA ASN A 69 4.77 4.81 24.98
C ASN A 69 6.25 4.79 25.43
N GLY A 70 7.16 5.17 24.54
CA GLY A 70 8.60 5.23 24.80
C GLY A 70 9.33 3.90 24.86
N GLN A 71 8.63 2.78 24.72
CA GLN A 71 9.23 1.44 24.86
C GLN A 71 10.25 1.09 23.79
N LEU A 72 10.24 1.80 22.67
CA LEU A 72 11.08 1.48 21.51
C LEU A 72 12.29 2.41 21.35
N LEU A 73 12.39 3.50 22.09
CA LEU A 73 13.44 4.50 21.91
C LEU A 73 14.86 3.89 21.97
N SER A 74 15.10 2.98 22.93
CA SER A 74 16.39 2.30 23.07
C SER A 74 16.71 1.33 21.91
N LEU A 75 15.71 0.86 21.18
CA LEU A 75 15.86 -0.03 20.03
C LEU A 75 15.98 0.73 18.70
N LEU A 76 15.34 1.89 18.61
CA LEU A 76 15.33 2.72 17.42
C LEU A 76 16.56 3.61 17.28
N GLY A 77 17.23 3.92 18.41
CA GLY A 77 18.32 4.89 18.44
C GLY A 77 17.85 6.34 18.46
N THR A 78 18.77 7.26 18.68
CA THR A 78 18.48 8.69 18.79
C THR A 78 18.60 9.36 17.42
N PRO A 79 17.61 10.16 16.95
CA PRO A 79 17.74 11.03 15.79
C PRO A 79 18.94 11.96 15.92
N PHE A 80 19.74 12.09 14.88
CA PHE A 80 20.92 12.97 14.86
C PHE A 80 20.93 13.93 13.66
N CYS A 81 20.06 13.70 12.66
CA CYS A 81 19.83 14.61 11.55
C CYS A 81 18.51 15.34 11.69
N ASP A 82 18.50 16.61 11.31
CA ASP A 82 17.27 17.26 10.88
C ASP A 82 16.82 16.65 9.55
N VAL A 83 15.55 16.78 9.18
CA VAL A 83 15.00 16.22 7.96
C VAL A 83 14.34 17.30 7.13
N ALA A 84 14.86 17.54 5.92
CA ALA A 84 14.20 18.35 4.90
C ALA A 84 13.24 17.47 4.10
N VAL A 85 11.96 17.83 4.08
CA VAL A 85 10.89 17.10 3.39
C VAL A 85 10.48 17.86 2.15
N TYR A 86 10.64 17.24 1.00
CA TYR A 86 10.26 17.81 -0.29
C TYR A 86 9.07 17.06 -0.87
N ARG A 87 8.16 17.81 -1.51
CA ARG A 87 7.11 17.24 -2.37
C ARG A 87 7.70 16.99 -3.75
N ILE A 88 7.66 15.76 -4.22
CA ILE A 88 7.99 15.39 -5.60
C ILE A 88 6.69 15.11 -6.36
N ARG A 89 6.65 15.53 -7.63
CA ARG A 89 5.57 15.23 -8.57
C ARG A 89 6.17 14.53 -9.78
N TYR A 90 5.57 13.45 -10.21
CA TYR A 90 6.14 12.61 -11.27
C TYR A 90 5.08 12.02 -12.19
N ALA A 91 5.50 11.65 -13.40
CA ALA A 91 4.67 10.92 -14.35
C ALA A 91 4.69 9.44 -14.04
N THR A 92 3.52 8.80 -14.07
CA THR A 92 3.33 7.36 -13.87
C THR A 92 2.15 6.87 -14.70
N VAL A 93 1.62 5.69 -14.41
CA VAL A 93 0.46 5.10 -15.08
C VAL A 93 -0.59 4.66 -14.09
N GLY A 94 -1.85 4.57 -14.53
CA GLY A 94 -2.94 3.95 -13.80
C GLY A 94 -2.98 2.43 -13.96
N GLY A 95 -4.04 1.80 -13.45
CA GLY A 95 -4.20 0.35 -13.43
C GLY A 95 -4.36 -0.28 -14.82
N ALA A 96 -4.96 0.41 -15.76
CA ALA A 96 -5.05 0.02 -17.16
C ALA A 96 -3.89 0.53 -18.03
N ASN A 97 -2.79 0.98 -17.39
CA ASN A 97 -1.63 1.62 -18.01
C ASN A 97 -1.93 2.99 -18.66
N GLU A 98 -3.03 3.62 -18.34
CA GLU A 98 -3.34 5.00 -18.76
C GLU A 98 -2.36 5.98 -18.13
N PRO A 99 -1.86 6.98 -18.88
CA PRO A 99 -0.95 7.99 -18.33
C PRO A 99 -1.60 8.78 -17.20
N THR A 100 -0.84 9.01 -16.13
CA THR A 100 -1.27 9.84 -15.01
C THR A 100 -0.07 10.48 -14.31
N THR A 101 -0.37 11.28 -13.30
CA THR A 101 0.62 11.85 -12.40
C THR A 101 0.42 11.31 -10.99
N ALA A 102 1.49 11.32 -10.22
CA ALA A 102 1.44 11.07 -8.78
C ALA A 102 2.41 12.02 -8.06
N SER A 103 2.32 12.03 -6.75
CA SER A 103 3.21 12.79 -5.87
C SER A 103 3.73 11.91 -4.74
N GLY A 104 4.63 12.48 -3.94
CA GLY A 104 5.16 11.81 -2.76
C GLY A 104 6.17 12.68 -2.03
N ALA A 105 6.73 12.13 -0.94
CA ALA A 105 7.79 12.74 -0.18
C ALA A 105 9.17 12.27 -0.64
N LEU A 106 10.10 13.21 -0.72
CA LEU A 106 11.54 12.97 -0.68
C LEU A 106 12.05 13.59 0.63
N MET A 107 12.46 12.74 1.59
CA MET A 107 12.98 13.17 2.88
C MET A 107 14.50 13.02 2.88
N VAL A 108 15.20 14.13 3.07
CA VAL A 108 16.64 14.20 3.00
C VAL A 108 17.22 14.55 4.36
N PRO A 109 18.15 13.73 4.91
CA PRO A 109 18.86 14.09 6.13
C PRO A 109 19.69 15.35 5.90
N VAL A 110 19.62 16.29 6.82
CA VAL A 110 20.36 17.56 6.82
C VAL A 110 20.88 17.86 8.23
N GLY A 111 21.77 18.83 8.37
CA GLY A 111 22.30 19.25 9.68
C GLY A 111 23.82 19.29 9.70
N GLY A 112 24.41 19.41 10.90
CA GLY A 112 25.87 19.55 11.06
C GLY A 112 26.65 18.24 11.21
N ASP A 113 25.96 17.13 11.49
CA ASP A 113 26.61 15.82 11.66
C ASP A 113 27.07 15.24 10.31
N ALA A 114 28.27 14.69 10.27
CA ALA A 114 28.83 14.08 9.06
C ALA A 114 27.97 12.91 8.52
N GLN A 115 27.22 12.24 9.38
CA GLN A 115 26.32 11.15 9.00
C GLN A 115 25.06 11.65 8.29
N CYS A 116 24.80 12.97 8.27
CA CYS A 116 23.68 13.59 7.54
C CYS A 116 24.04 13.96 6.10
N HIS A 117 25.30 13.76 5.68
CA HIS A 117 25.85 14.20 4.41
C HIS A 117 26.52 13.07 3.63
N GLY A 118 26.92 13.37 2.39
CA GLY A 118 27.62 12.44 1.50
C GLY A 118 26.75 11.30 1.00
N PRO A 119 27.33 10.16 0.61
CA PRO A 119 26.60 8.99 0.11
C PRO A 119 25.75 8.36 1.21
N ARG A 120 24.43 8.40 1.07
CA ARG A 120 23.46 7.84 2.03
C ARG A 120 22.67 6.69 1.42
N PRO A 121 22.28 5.66 2.22
CA PRO A 121 21.35 4.64 1.74
C PRO A 121 19.99 5.24 1.42
N MET A 122 19.31 4.72 0.40
CA MET A 122 17.93 5.07 0.07
C MET A 122 16.96 4.05 0.65
N LEU A 123 15.87 4.56 1.21
CA LEU A 123 14.70 3.78 1.61
C LEU A 123 13.52 4.15 0.72
N LEU A 124 12.98 3.16 0.01
CA LEU A 124 11.71 3.29 -0.69
C LEU A 124 10.59 2.76 0.22
N TYR A 125 9.76 3.67 0.70
CA TYR A 125 8.70 3.38 1.67
C TYR A 125 7.33 3.39 1.02
N ALA A 126 6.56 2.32 1.25
CA ALA A 126 5.19 2.15 0.78
C ALA A 126 4.22 2.32 1.96
N HIS A 127 3.32 3.33 1.89
CA HIS A 127 2.36 3.63 2.96
C HIS A 127 1.19 2.66 3.00
N GLY A 128 0.48 2.64 4.15
CA GLY A 128 -0.73 1.85 4.37
C GLY A 128 -1.95 2.38 3.62
N THR A 129 -3.11 1.72 3.80
CA THR A 129 -4.35 2.10 3.11
C THR A 129 -4.88 3.44 3.59
N SER A 130 -5.04 4.40 2.69
CA SER A 130 -5.77 5.63 2.94
C SER A 130 -7.09 5.65 2.15
N PRO A 131 -8.21 6.02 2.77
CA PRO A 131 -9.46 6.31 2.06
C PRO A 131 -9.56 7.77 1.61
N ASP A 132 -8.65 8.65 2.06
CA ASP A 132 -8.68 10.08 1.81
C ASP A 132 -8.04 10.43 0.47
N ARG A 133 -8.80 11.08 -0.39
CA ARG A 133 -8.33 11.56 -1.71
C ARG A 133 -7.19 12.57 -1.60
N ALA A 134 -7.17 13.39 -0.57
CA ALA A 134 -6.17 14.42 -0.33
C ALA A 134 -4.92 13.88 0.38
N PHE A 135 -4.83 12.57 0.68
CA PHE A 135 -3.68 11.99 1.38
C PHE A 135 -2.35 12.41 0.74
N ASN A 136 -1.45 12.95 1.56
CA ASN A 136 -0.12 13.37 1.17
C ASN A 136 0.90 13.11 2.30
N ILE A 137 1.73 12.08 2.14
CA ILE A 137 2.73 11.68 3.13
C ILE A 137 3.83 12.73 3.38
N ALA A 138 3.98 13.73 2.48
CA ALA A 138 4.88 14.86 2.67
C ALA A 138 4.33 15.90 3.65
N ASP A 139 3.05 15.82 3.99
CA ASP A 139 2.38 16.74 4.91
C ASP A 139 2.39 16.17 6.34
N LEU A 140 3.58 16.18 6.95
CA LEU A 140 3.82 15.50 8.23
C LEU A 140 2.96 15.98 9.40
N ARG A 141 2.34 17.17 9.30
CA ARG A 141 1.52 17.77 10.37
C ARG A 141 0.06 17.36 10.29
N ASP A 142 -0.42 17.12 9.07
CA ASP A 142 -1.83 16.84 8.77
C ASP A 142 -2.06 15.35 8.46
N ASP A 143 -1.04 14.50 8.63
CA ASP A 143 -1.18 13.04 8.54
C ASP A 143 -1.89 12.49 9.79
N PRO A 144 -3.17 12.06 9.69
CA PRO A 144 -3.94 11.59 10.82
C PRO A 144 -3.39 10.31 11.45
N ASN A 145 -2.52 9.59 10.73
CA ASN A 145 -1.90 8.35 11.18
C ASN A 145 -0.47 8.57 11.70
N GLY A 146 0.12 9.75 11.46
CA GLY A 146 1.52 10.05 11.84
C GLY A 146 2.56 9.21 11.09
N GLU A 147 2.16 8.49 10.04
CA GLU A 147 3.02 7.50 9.34
C GLU A 147 4.24 8.18 8.72
N GLY A 148 4.04 9.33 8.05
CA GLY A 148 5.11 10.11 7.43
C GLY A 148 6.13 10.61 8.47
N LEU A 149 5.66 11.13 9.61
CA LEU A 149 6.50 11.63 10.70
C LEU A 149 7.28 10.50 11.38
N ALA A 150 6.65 9.36 11.64
CA ALA A 150 7.31 8.18 12.21
C ALA A 150 8.44 7.66 11.29
N ILE A 151 8.21 7.60 9.99
CA ILE A 151 9.23 7.15 9.03
C ILE A 151 10.36 8.18 8.90
N ALA A 152 10.06 9.47 8.94
CA ALA A 152 11.08 10.52 9.00
C ALA A 152 11.98 10.36 10.25
N ALA A 153 11.38 10.10 11.42
CA ALA A 153 12.09 9.95 12.68
C ALA A 153 12.95 8.67 12.73
N VAL A 154 12.42 7.54 12.26
CA VAL A 154 13.11 6.24 12.35
C VAL A 154 14.21 6.10 11.29
N PHE A 155 14.02 6.66 10.10
CA PHE A 155 14.96 6.44 8.99
C PHE A 155 15.65 7.72 8.54
N ALA A 156 14.92 8.78 8.15
CA ALA A 156 15.56 9.96 7.58
C ALA A 156 16.44 10.69 8.61
N ALA A 157 15.95 10.85 9.84
CA ALA A 157 16.71 11.45 10.94
C ALA A 157 17.91 10.60 11.40
N GLN A 158 18.04 9.40 10.87
CA GLN A 158 19.15 8.47 11.11
C GLN A 158 19.96 8.19 9.83
N GLY A 159 19.95 9.15 8.89
CA GLY A 159 20.85 9.18 7.76
C GLY A 159 20.38 8.43 6.51
N TYR A 160 19.12 8.02 6.39
CA TYR A 160 18.56 7.48 5.16
C TYR A 160 17.94 8.59 4.31
N ILE A 161 18.09 8.53 2.99
CA ILE A 161 17.22 9.27 2.07
C ILE A 161 15.95 8.46 1.90
N VAL A 162 14.80 9.03 2.29
CA VAL A 162 13.51 8.33 2.20
C VAL A 162 12.72 8.84 0.99
N VAL A 163 12.21 7.92 0.18
CA VAL A 163 11.28 8.18 -0.92
C VAL A 163 9.97 7.48 -0.58
N ALA A 164 8.90 8.25 -0.40
CA ALA A 164 7.59 7.73 -0.04
C ALA A 164 6.52 8.30 -0.99
N PRO A 165 6.11 7.55 -2.03
CA PRO A 165 5.04 7.97 -2.94
C PRO A 165 3.67 7.95 -2.25
N ASN A 166 2.77 8.85 -2.69
CA ASN A 166 1.36 8.86 -2.29
C ASN A 166 0.53 7.84 -3.08
N TYR A 167 1.10 7.24 -4.11
CA TYR A 167 0.48 6.44 -5.17
C TYR A 167 -0.44 7.23 -6.12
N ALA A 168 -0.63 6.67 -7.32
CA ALA A 168 -1.64 7.13 -8.26
C ALA A 168 -3.05 6.99 -7.66
N GLY A 169 -3.87 8.01 -7.85
CA GLY A 169 -5.20 8.08 -7.27
C GLY A 169 -5.30 9.00 -6.04
N TYR A 170 -4.20 9.52 -5.51
CA TYR A 170 -4.17 10.44 -4.36
C TYR A 170 -3.59 11.81 -4.71
N ASP A 171 -3.82 12.79 -3.84
CA ASP A 171 -3.30 14.17 -3.92
C ASP A 171 -3.47 14.76 -5.33
N VAL A 172 -2.39 15.07 -6.02
CA VAL A 172 -2.38 15.69 -7.36
C VAL A 172 -2.64 14.73 -8.52
N SER A 173 -2.89 13.46 -8.26
CA SER A 173 -3.14 12.48 -9.31
C SER A 173 -4.38 12.80 -10.12
N THR A 174 -4.31 12.66 -11.44
CA THR A 174 -5.45 12.83 -12.34
C THR A 174 -6.40 11.63 -12.39
N LEU A 175 -5.99 10.47 -11.82
CA LEU A 175 -6.89 9.32 -11.68
C LEU A 175 -8.03 9.62 -10.71
N THR A 176 -9.21 9.11 -11.01
CA THR A 176 -10.40 9.20 -10.14
C THR A 176 -10.55 8.00 -9.21
N TYR A 177 -9.60 7.06 -9.23
CA TYR A 177 -9.56 5.85 -8.42
C TYR A 177 -8.11 5.55 -7.99
N HIS A 178 -7.95 4.69 -7.02
CA HIS A 178 -6.65 4.13 -6.63
C HIS A 178 -6.55 2.67 -7.12
N PRO A 179 -5.50 2.27 -7.84
CA PRO A 179 -5.27 0.89 -8.26
C PRO A 179 -4.88 -0.03 -7.08
N TYR A 180 -5.80 -0.16 -6.12
CA TYR A 180 -5.59 -0.84 -4.84
C TYR A 180 -5.24 -2.31 -5.03
N LEU A 181 -4.08 -2.74 -4.50
CA LEU A 181 -3.54 -4.10 -4.62
C LEU A 181 -3.38 -4.61 -6.07
N VAL A 182 -3.21 -3.69 -7.03
CA VAL A 182 -2.79 -4.04 -8.39
C VAL A 182 -1.27 -4.05 -8.44
N ALA A 183 -0.68 -5.23 -8.29
CA ALA A 183 0.75 -5.44 -8.04
C ALA A 183 1.67 -4.78 -9.07
N ASP A 184 1.35 -4.93 -10.35
CA ASP A 184 2.15 -4.38 -11.46
C ASP A 184 2.12 -2.84 -11.46
N GLN A 185 0.93 -2.26 -11.30
CA GLN A 185 0.78 -0.81 -11.29
C GLN A 185 1.44 -0.18 -10.06
N GLN A 186 1.19 -0.73 -8.85
CA GLN A 186 1.77 -0.17 -7.63
C GLN A 186 3.30 -0.29 -7.60
N ALA A 187 3.86 -1.38 -8.13
CA ALA A 187 5.30 -1.51 -8.30
C ALA A 187 5.85 -0.49 -9.32
N LYS A 188 5.14 -0.23 -10.42
CA LYS A 188 5.50 0.81 -11.39
C LYS A 188 5.54 2.17 -10.75
N ASP A 189 4.54 2.51 -9.95
CA ASP A 189 4.44 3.79 -9.25
C ASP A 189 5.62 4.01 -8.28
N MET A 190 5.94 3.01 -7.47
CA MET A 190 7.11 3.04 -6.58
C MET A 190 8.43 3.25 -7.34
N ILE A 191 8.62 2.54 -8.46
CA ILE A 191 9.83 2.67 -9.29
C ILE A 191 9.90 4.06 -9.94
N ASP A 192 8.78 4.60 -10.37
CA ASP A 192 8.69 5.93 -10.99
C ASP A 192 8.99 7.04 -9.97
N ALA A 193 8.45 6.90 -8.74
CA ALA A 193 8.79 7.79 -7.63
C ALA A 193 10.29 7.78 -7.30
N LEU A 194 10.91 6.59 -7.28
CA LEU A 194 12.35 6.46 -7.03
C LEU A 194 13.17 7.16 -8.13
N ARG A 195 12.79 7.01 -9.40
CA ARG A 195 13.46 7.69 -10.52
C ARG A 195 13.35 9.21 -10.41
N ALA A 196 12.14 9.70 -10.13
CA ALA A 196 11.89 11.13 -9.92
C ALA A 196 12.67 11.67 -8.72
N ALA A 197 12.71 10.95 -7.60
CA ALA A 197 13.47 11.34 -6.41
C ALA A 197 14.97 11.43 -6.68
N ARG A 198 15.54 10.47 -7.41
CA ARG A 198 16.95 10.53 -7.85
C ARG A 198 17.24 11.74 -8.74
N SER A 199 16.29 12.12 -9.58
CA SER A 199 16.41 13.33 -10.42
C SER A 199 16.26 14.62 -9.61
N ALA A 200 15.44 14.60 -8.55
CA ALA A 200 15.21 15.73 -7.65
C ALA A 200 16.36 15.97 -6.67
N LEU A 201 17.03 14.91 -6.22
CA LEU A 201 18.00 14.94 -5.14
C LEU A 201 19.11 15.99 -5.31
N PRO A 202 19.75 16.17 -6.50
CA PRO A 202 20.78 17.18 -6.70
C PRO A 202 20.31 18.62 -6.50
N THR A 203 19.01 18.88 -6.62
CA THR A 203 18.42 20.22 -6.47
C THR A 203 17.66 20.38 -5.15
N ALA A 204 17.33 19.26 -4.49
CA ALA A 204 16.63 19.22 -3.21
C ALA A 204 17.58 19.39 -2.02
N SER A 205 18.74 18.76 -2.05
CA SER A 205 19.75 18.95 -1.00
C SER A 205 20.67 20.11 -1.33
N ALA A 206 21.04 20.92 -0.34
CA ALA A 206 22.32 21.61 -0.43
C ALA A 206 23.36 20.52 -0.78
N PRO A 207 24.34 20.76 -1.68
CA PRO A 207 25.02 19.76 -2.53
C PRO A 207 25.85 18.67 -1.82
N THR A 208 25.41 18.23 -0.65
CA THR A 208 26.18 17.39 0.25
C THR A 208 25.64 15.99 0.45
N THR A 209 24.34 15.72 0.16
CA THR A 209 23.72 14.40 0.33
C THR A 209 23.44 13.75 -1.03
N THR A 210 23.95 12.54 -1.24
CA THR A 210 23.86 11.81 -2.51
C THR A 210 23.39 10.36 -2.29
N ASP A 211 22.81 9.73 -3.33
CA ASP A 211 22.50 8.30 -3.32
C ASP A 211 23.78 7.46 -3.19
N GLY A 212 23.91 6.71 -2.12
CA GLY A 212 25.03 5.83 -1.82
C GLY A 212 24.96 4.46 -2.48
N GLY A 213 23.96 4.20 -3.32
CA GLY A 213 23.79 2.97 -4.09
C GLY A 213 23.15 1.80 -3.34
N ARG A 214 22.97 1.88 -2.01
CA ARG A 214 22.20 0.88 -1.25
C ARG A 214 20.73 1.25 -1.27
N LEU A 215 19.87 0.33 -1.73
CA LEU A 215 18.43 0.53 -1.80
C LEU A 215 17.70 -0.48 -0.91
N PHE A 216 16.93 0.04 0.02
CA PHE A 216 16.05 -0.72 0.90
C PHE A 216 14.59 -0.46 0.54
N ILE A 217 13.72 -1.46 0.73
CA ILE A 217 12.29 -1.35 0.45
C ILE A 217 11.51 -1.85 1.67
N THR A 218 10.58 -1.05 2.17
CA THR A 218 9.66 -1.48 3.25
C THR A 218 8.30 -0.81 3.10
N GLY A 219 7.34 -1.24 3.89
CA GLY A 219 5.99 -0.70 3.95
C GLY A 219 5.11 -1.55 4.85
N TYR A 220 4.00 -0.98 5.30
CA TYR A 220 3.08 -1.60 6.24
C TYR A 220 1.68 -1.81 5.64
N SER A 221 1.01 -2.92 5.99
CA SER A 221 -0.36 -3.22 5.54
C SER A 221 -0.45 -3.29 4.01
N GLN A 222 -1.28 -2.48 3.33
CA GLN A 222 -1.20 -2.31 1.87
C GLN A 222 0.24 -2.07 1.42
N GLY A 223 0.97 -1.19 2.15
CA GLY A 223 2.37 -0.89 1.85
C GLY A 223 3.30 -2.11 1.96
N GLY A 224 3.01 -3.04 2.86
CA GLY A 224 3.72 -4.32 2.92
C GLY A 224 3.57 -5.12 1.62
N TYR A 225 2.35 -5.23 1.11
CA TYR A 225 2.08 -5.83 -0.19
C TYR A 225 2.80 -5.09 -1.33
N VAL A 226 2.71 -3.76 -1.36
CA VAL A 226 3.36 -2.91 -2.37
C VAL A 226 4.88 -3.05 -2.32
N ALA A 227 5.48 -3.08 -1.13
CA ALA A 227 6.93 -3.28 -0.95
C ALA A 227 7.39 -4.62 -1.54
N MET A 228 6.63 -5.71 -1.29
CA MET A 228 6.94 -7.03 -1.85
C MET A 228 6.76 -7.05 -3.37
N ALA A 229 5.67 -6.50 -3.90
CA ALA A 229 5.43 -6.39 -5.34
C ALA A 229 6.51 -5.57 -6.04
N THR A 230 6.99 -4.49 -5.40
CA THR A 230 8.07 -3.64 -5.89
C THR A 230 9.40 -4.39 -5.93
N HIS A 231 9.76 -5.14 -4.87
CA HIS A 231 10.97 -5.97 -4.88
C HIS A 231 10.93 -6.99 -6.02
N ARG A 232 9.80 -7.71 -6.18
CA ARG A 232 9.59 -8.63 -7.31
C ARG A 232 9.81 -7.96 -8.67
N ALA A 233 9.19 -6.79 -8.88
CA ALA A 233 9.27 -6.06 -10.15
C ALA A 233 10.68 -5.53 -10.42
N MET A 234 11.37 -4.99 -9.42
CA MET A 234 12.75 -4.53 -9.54
C MET A 234 13.70 -5.68 -9.87
N GLN A 235 13.57 -6.81 -9.17
CA GLN A 235 14.37 -8.02 -9.46
C GLN A 235 14.15 -8.50 -10.90
N ALA A 236 12.90 -8.55 -11.37
CA ALA A 236 12.59 -8.94 -12.74
C ALA A 236 13.16 -7.97 -13.79
N ALA A 237 13.29 -6.68 -13.43
CA ALA A 237 13.90 -5.65 -14.26
C ALA A 237 15.44 -5.57 -14.12
N GLY A 238 16.09 -6.45 -13.37
CA GLY A 238 17.53 -6.42 -13.13
C GLY A 238 18.00 -5.24 -12.26
N MET A 239 17.09 -4.59 -11.53
CA MET A 239 17.41 -3.51 -10.60
C MET A 239 17.87 -4.09 -9.26
N THR A 240 18.98 -3.54 -8.74
CA THR A 240 19.51 -4.01 -7.44
C THR A 240 18.67 -3.52 -6.28
N VAL A 241 18.27 -4.45 -5.41
CA VAL A 241 17.68 -4.21 -4.09
C VAL A 241 18.65 -4.76 -3.05
N THR A 242 19.05 -3.95 -2.07
CA THR A 242 19.96 -4.38 -0.99
C THR A 242 19.23 -5.35 -0.05
N ALA A 243 18.04 -4.99 0.41
CA ALA A 243 17.15 -5.84 1.18
C ALA A 243 15.72 -5.26 1.16
N SER A 244 14.72 -6.09 1.46
CA SER A 244 13.35 -5.62 1.68
C SER A 244 12.78 -6.15 2.99
N ALA A 245 11.84 -5.39 3.55
CA ALA A 245 11.20 -5.76 4.80
C ALA A 245 9.68 -5.43 4.76
N PRO A 246 8.88 -6.21 4.01
CA PRO A 246 7.43 -6.06 4.00
C PRO A 246 6.81 -6.39 5.38
N MET A 247 5.88 -5.54 5.85
CA MET A 247 5.26 -5.68 7.16
C MET A 247 3.74 -5.86 7.04
N SER A 248 3.18 -6.89 7.67
CA SER A 248 1.72 -7.18 7.78
C SER A 248 0.93 -6.97 6.48
N GLY A 249 1.46 -7.39 5.34
CA GLY A 249 0.82 -7.20 4.03
C GLY A 249 -0.04 -8.39 3.58
N PRO A 250 -1.10 -8.17 2.78
CA PRO A 250 -1.91 -9.22 2.18
C PRO A 250 -1.21 -9.82 0.94
N TYR A 251 -0.04 -10.40 1.13
CA TYR A 251 0.83 -10.89 0.06
C TYR A 251 0.19 -11.96 -0.81
N THR A 252 -0.59 -12.83 -0.19
CA THR A 252 -1.32 -13.93 -0.83
C THR A 252 -2.77 -13.52 -1.04
N VAL A 253 -2.96 -12.44 -1.82
CA VAL A 253 -4.25 -11.76 -1.92
C VAL A 253 -5.38 -12.68 -2.37
N ALA A 254 -5.11 -13.71 -3.18
CA ALA A 254 -6.11 -14.69 -3.58
C ALA A 254 -6.60 -15.52 -2.38
N ALA A 255 -5.68 -16.07 -1.59
CA ALA A 255 -6.03 -16.81 -0.37
C ALA A 255 -6.66 -15.90 0.69
N PHE A 256 -6.21 -14.64 0.77
CA PHE A 256 -6.73 -13.67 1.73
C PHE A 256 -8.20 -13.33 1.45
N VAL A 257 -8.55 -13.05 0.19
CA VAL A 257 -9.94 -12.77 -0.20
C VAL A 257 -10.79 -14.04 -0.13
N ASP A 258 -10.27 -15.22 -0.49
CA ASP A 258 -10.97 -16.50 -0.26
C ASP A 258 -11.33 -16.65 1.23
N ALA A 259 -10.41 -16.38 2.16
CA ALA A 259 -10.69 -16.45 3.60
C ALA A 259 -11.81 -15.51 4.03
N ILE A 260 -11.84 -14.28 3.50
CA ILE A 260 -12.92 -13.31 3.77
C ILE A 260 -14.26 -13.84 3.29
N PHE A 261 -14.35 -14.33 2.05
CA PHE A 261 -15.59 -14.90 1.51
C PHE A 261 -16.05 -16.17 2.26
N PHE A 262 -15.11 -16.95 2.78
CA PHE A 262 -15.37 -18.09 3.67
C PHE A 262 -15.70 -17.68 5.13
N GLY A 263 -16.00 -16.39 5.36
CA GLY A 263 -16.57 -15.91 6.61
C GLY A 263 -15.58 -15.33 7.61
N ARG A 264 -14.30 -15.21 7.29
CA ARG A 264 -13.31 -14.53 8.12
C ARG A 264 -13.19 -13.05 7.73
N VAL A 265 -14.25 -12.29 8.01
CA VAL A 265 -14.28 -10.85 7.68
C VAL A 265 -13.47 -10.09 8.73
N GLY A 266 -12.40 -9.45 8.30
CA GLY A 266 -11.54 -8.62 9.15
C GLY A 266 -12.14 -7.23 9.42
N SER A 267 -11.44 -6.44 10.23
CA SER A 267 -11.82 -5.06 10.51
C SER A 267 -11.57 -4.16 9.28
N GLY A 268 -12.55 -3.33 8.93
CA GLY A 268 -12.44 -2.35 7.83
C GLY A 268 -12.62 -2.93 6.42
N GLU A 269 -13.10 -4.16 6.29
CA GLU A 269 -13.20 -4.84 5.00
C GLU A 269 -14.21 -4.20 4.03
N THR A 270 -15.22 -3.48 4.50
CA THR A 270 -16.14 -2.74 3.63
C THR A 270 -15.40 -1.66 2.82
N ARG A 271 -14.50 -0.92 3.48
CA ARG A 271 -13.61 0.06 2.85
C ARG A 271 -12.63 -0.62 1.88
N SER A 272 -11.98 -1.68 2.32
CA SER A 272 -11.02 -2.44 1.51
C SER A 272 -11.69 -3.05 0.27
N ALA A 273 -12.89 -3.59 0.41
CA ALA A 273 -13.67 -4.12 -0.70
C ALA A 273 -14.04 -3.03 -1.72
N ALA A 274 -14.51 -1.86 -1.26
CA ALA A 274 -14.83 -0.75 -2.15
C ALA A 274 -13.61 -0.30 -2.98
N LEU A 275 -12.43 -0.19 -2.35
CA LEU A 275 -11.16 0.12 -3.04
C LEU A 275 -10.75 -0.99 -4.02
N LEU A 276 -10.81 -2.25 -3.57
CA LEU A 276 -10.37 -3.41 -4.37
C LEU A 276 -11.23 -3.59 -5.64
N PHE A 277 -12.55 -3.66 -5.45
CA PHE A 277 -13.46 -3.86 -6.58
C PHE A 277 -13.38 -2.73 -7.58
N THR A 278 -13.33 -1.47 -7.12
CA THR A 278 -13.16 -0.29 -7.99
C THR A 278 -11.80 -0.33 -8.69
N GLY A 279 -10.71 -0.53 -7.95
CA GLY A 279 -9.37 -0.59 -8.50
C GLY A 279 -9.21 -1.69 -9.55
N TYR A 280 -9.76 -2.88 -9.27
CA TYR A 280 -9.70 -4.00 -10.21
C TYR A 280 -10.62 -3.79 -11.43
N GLN A 281 -11.84 -3.27 -11.23
CA GLN A 281 -12.73 -2.97 -12.35
C GLN A 281 -12.11 -1.93 -13.30
N LYS A 282 -11.53 -0.87 -12.76
CA LYS A 282 -10.86 0.18 -13.56
C LYS A 282 -9.59 -0.36 -14.25
N SER A 283 -8.87 -1.27 -13.61
CA SER A 283 -7.63 -1.84 -14.17
C SER A 283 -7.87 -2.91 -15.23
N TYR A 284 -8.88 -3.75 -15.05
CA TYR A 284 -9.14 -4.92 -15.92
C TYR A 284 -10.39 -4.79 -16.79
N GLY A 285 -11.34 -3.94 -16.43
CA GLY A 285 -12.55 -3.67 -17.19
C GLY A 285 -13.57 -4.80 -17.28
N ASN A 286 -13.40 -5.87 -16.51
CA ASN A 286 -14.19 -7.10 -16.69
C ASN A 286 -14.51 -7.84 -15.38
N ILE A 287 -14.38 -7.19 -14.23
CA ILE A 287 -14.68 -7.81 -12.92
C ILE A 287 -16.18 -8.06 -12.79
N TYR A 288 -16.99 -7.14 -13.28
CA TYR A 288 -18.45 -7.22 -13.39
C TYR A 288 -18.92 -6.39 -14.59
N ALA A 289 -20.12 -6.65 -15.10
CA ALA A 289 -20.73 -5.83 -16.15
C ALA A 289 -21.40 -4.58 -15.54
N SER A 290 -21.88 -4.68 -14.29
CA SER A 290 -22.44 -3.54 -13.55
C SER A 290 -22.19 -3.71 -12.05
N PRO A 291 -22.02 -2.61 -11.29
CA PRO A 291 -21.85 -2.68 -9.84
C PRO A 291 -22.96 -3.44 -9.10
N ALA A 292 -24.18 -3.46 -9.64
CA ALA A 292 -25.32 -4.18 -9.07
C ALA A 292 -25.20 -5.71 -9.10
N GLU A 293 -24.25 -6.26 -9.86
CA GLU A 293 -23.93 -7.71 -9.79
C GLU A 293 -23.22 -8.08 -8.49
N VAL A 294 -22.47 -7.14 -7.93
CA VAL A 294 -21.60 -7.36 -6.76
C VAL A 294 -22.23 -6.78 -5.50
N PHE A 295 -22.65 -5.52 -5.57
CA PHE A 295 -23.05 -4.74 -4.41
C PHE A 295 -24.58 -4.78 -4.22
N GLU A 296 -25.02 -4.71 -2.98
CA GLU A 296 -26.43 -4.48 -2.68
C GLU A 296 -26.92 -3.20 -3.37
N SER A 297 -28.17 -3.22 -3.86
CA SER A 297 -28.73 -2.19 -4.73
C SER A 297 -28.59 -0.76 -4.19
N ARG A 298 -28.66 -0.58 -2.88
CA ARG A 298 -28.49 0.71 -2.21
C ARG A 298 -27.07 1.27 -2.29
N TYR A 299 -26.04 0.43 -2.47
CA TYR A 299 -24.63 0.81 -2.56
C TYR A 299 -24.09 0.79 -3.98
N ALA A 300 -24.72 0.06 -4.90
CA ALA A 300 -24.23 -0.13 -6.25
C ALA A 300 -24.03 1.20 -7.01
N SER A 301 -24.99 2.13 -6.87
CA SER A 301 -24.90 3.43 -7.51
C SER A 301 -23.79 4.29 -6.87
N GLY A 302 -22.82 4.70 -7.67
CA GLY A 302 -21.71 5.56 -7.23
C GLY A 302 -20.55 4.83 -6.57
N MET A 303 -20.57 3.49 -6.42
CA MET A 303 -19.49 2.73 -5.80
C MET A 303 -18.13 2.95 -6.48
N GLU A 304 -18.10 2.99 -7.80
CA GLU A 304 -16.85 3.17 -8.58
C GLU A 304 -16.21 4.58 -8.46
N SER A 305 -16.87 5.51 -7.80
CA SER A 305 -16.36 6.86 -7.52
C SER A 305 -16.36 7.19 -6.02
N LEU A 306 -16.61 6.20 -5.16
CA LEU A 306 -16.74 6.43 -3.73
C LEU A 306 -15.40 6.64 -3.04
N LEU A 307 -14.40 5.85 -3.37
CA LEU A 307 -13.07 5.88 -2.74
C LEU A 307 -11.93 5.87 -3.79
N PRO A 308 -10.84 6.61 -3.50
CA PRO A 308 -10.60 7.53 -2.38
C PRO A 308 -11.53 8.74 -2.41
N SER A 309 -11.91 9.27 -1.25
CA SER A 309 -12.93 10.31 -1.11
C SER A 309 -12.40 11.58 -0.46
N ALA A 310 -12.90 12.74 -0.90
CA ALA A 310 -12.73 13.97 -0.16
C ALA A 310 -13.69 14.07 1.05
N THR A 311 -14.71 13.20 1.12
CA THR A 311 -15.62 13.09 2.26
C THR A 311 -15.02 12.17 3.30
N PRO A 312 -14.89 12.57 4.56
CA PRO A 312 -14.36 11.73 5.63
C PRO A 312 -15.15 10.42 5.79
N MET A 313 -14.46 9.30 6.09
CA MET A 313 -15.08 7.98 6.21
C MET A 313 -16.25 7.95 7.20
N GLY A 314 -16.13 8.64 8.36
CA GLY A 314 -17.21 8.73 9.34
C GLY A 314 -18.50 9.33 8.77
N GLN A 315 -18.36 10.30 7.86
CA GLN A 315 -19.49 10.92 7.17
C GLN A 315 -20.07 9.97 6.11
N LEU A 316 -19.25 9.27 5.33
CA LEU A 316 -19.73 8.27 4.38
C LEU A 316 -20.57 7.18 5.05
N TYR A 317 -20.16 6.74 6.25
CA TYR A 317 -20.93 5.79 7.06
C TYR A 317 -22.24 6.39 7.59
N SER A 318 -22.21 7.62 8.11
CA SER A 318 -23.42 8.27 8.65
C SER A 318 -24.44 8.65 7.58
N GLU A 319 -23.98 8.90 6.36
CA GLU A 319 -24.82 9.14 5.17
C GLU A 319 -25.36 7.83 4.55
N GLY A 320 -24.95 6.67 5.04
CA GLY A 320 -25.34 5.36 4.50
C GLY A 320 -24.80 5.09 3.10
N ARG A 321 -23.70 5.74 2.70
CA ARG A 321 -23.05 5.53 1.40
C ARG A 321 -22.16 4.31 1.38
N LEU A 322 -21.75 3.85 2.56
CA LEU A 322 -21.01 2.60 2.79
C LEU A 322 -21.40 2.05 4.16
N PRO A 323 -21.62 0.73 4.32
CA PRO A 323 -21.82 0.16 5.64
C PRO A 323 -20.51 0.20 6.43
N ARG A 324 -20.59 0.41 7.75
CA ARG A 324 -19.37 0.49 8.58
C ARG A 324 -18.63 -0.84 8.63
N ASP A 325 -19.33 -1.92 8.94
CA ASP A 325 -18.70 -3.21 9.27
C ASP A 325 -19.23 -4.37 8.43
N ALA A 326 -20.56 -4.42 8.16
CA ALA A 326 -21.18 -5.56 7.50
C ALA A 326 -20.81 -5.68 6.02
N LEU A 327 -19.83 -6.55 5.73
CA LEU A 327 -19.47 -6.89 4.36
C LEU A 327 -20.52 -7.83 3.73
N PHE A 328 -20.99 -8.82 4.49
CA PHE A 328 -21.92 -9.85 4.04
C PHE A 328 -23.20 -9.87 4.86
N SER A 329 -24.26 -10.46 4.27
CA SER A 329 -25.53 -10.72 4.94
C SER A 329 -25.34 -11.70 6.11
N ALA A 330 -26.06 -11.45 7.21
CA ALA A 330 -26.18 -12.41 8.32
C ALA A 330 -26.96 -13.68 7.93
N THR A 331 -27.70 -13.64 6.80
CA THR A 331 -28.36 -14.82 6.23
C THR A 331 -27.37 -15.53 5.30
N PRO A 332 -27.09 -16.82 5.50
CA PRO A 332 -26.24 -17.58 4.58
C PRO A 332 -26.75 -17.51 3.15
N PRO A 333 -25.88 -17.42 2.14
CA PRO A 333 -26.30 -17.40 0.73
C PRO A 333 -26.90 -18.75 0.28
N ASP A 334 -26.55 -19.82 0.97
CA ASP A 334 -27.10 -21.18 0.86
C ASP A 334 -26.92 -21.88 2.22
N PRO A 335 -27.81 -22.77 2.64
CA PRO A 335 -27.67 -23.52 3.90
C PRO A 335 -26.35 -24.26 4.05
N ALA A 336 -25.73 -24.69 2.97
CA ALA A 336 -24.41 -25.35 2.98
C ALA A 336 -23.28 -24.45 3.50
N PHE A 337 -23.46 -23.14 3.52
CA PHE A 337 -22.49 -22.15 4.00
C PHE A 337 -22.85 -21.53 5.35
N ALA A 338 -23.76 -22.14 6.11
CA ALA A 338 -24.19 -21.62 7.41
C ALA A 338 -23.03 -21.49 8.41
N ASP A 339 -22.12 -22.47 8.48
CA ASP A 339 -20.95 -22.47 9.38
C ASP A 339 -19.88 -21.42 9.01
N MET A 340 -20.00 -20.79 7.83
CA MET A 340 -19.14 -19.72 7.32
C MET A 340 -19.85 -18.35 7.36
N THR A 341 -20.94 -18.22 8.07
CA THR A 341 -21.77 -17.01 8.10
C THR A 341 -22.16 -16.62 9.54
N PRO A 342 -21.19 -16.11 10.35
CA PRO A 342 -19.74 -15.98 10.12
C PRO A 342 -18.93 -17.25 10.44
N ALA A 343 -17.66 -17.28 10.09
CA ALA A 343 -16.71 -18.26 10.59
C ALA A 343 -16.45 -18.02 12.09
N THR A 344 -16.23 -19.11 12.85
CA THR A 344 -15.98 -19.06 14.31
C THR A 344 -14.54 -19.43 14.69
N THR A 345 -13.70 -19.69 13.70
CA THR A 345 -12.32 -20.15 13.91
C THR A 345 -11.32 -19.21 13.23
N PRO A 346 -10.29 -18.74 13.94
CA PRO A 346 -9.96 -19.01 15.35
C PRO A 346 -10.90 -18.26 16.32
N ALA A 347 -11.22 -18.88 17.44
CA ALA A 347 -12.22 -18.38 18.40
C ALA A 347 -11.94 -16.93 18.89
N ARG A 348 -10.66 -16.57 19.05
CA ARG A 348 -10.26 -15.21 19.46
C ARG A 348 -10.68 -14.12 18.46
N LEU A 349 -10.82 -14.44 17.17
CA LEU A 349 -11.25 -13.52 16.11
C LEU A 349 -12.74 -13.66 15.75
N ALA A 350 -13.45 -14.61 16.33
CA ALA A 350 -14.87 -14.83 16.04
C ALA A 350 -15.74 -13.57 16.27
N PRO A 351 -15.54 -12.74 17.31
CA PRO A 351 -16.27 -11.48 17.47
C PRO A 351 -16.01 -10.49 16.32
N THR A 352 -14.76 -10.36 15.86
CA THR A 352 -14.39 -9.53 14.70
C THR A 352 -15.09 -10.04 13.44
N PHE A 353 -15.04 -11.35 13.20
CA PHE A 353 -15.70 -11.94 12.03
C PHE A 353 -17.21 -11.71 12.05
N ALA A 354 -17.83 -11.83 13.22
CA ALA A 354 -19.26 -11.62 13.37
C ALA A 354 -19.70 -10.19 13.05
N ALA A 355 -18.90 -9.18 13.37
CA ALA A 355 -19.17 -7.79 13.01
C ALA A 355 -19.25 -7.57 11.49
N GLY A 356 -18.56 -8.38 10.70
CA GLY A 356 -18.61 -8.34 9.24
C GLY A 356 -19.89 -8.87 8.60
N PHE A 357 -20.90 -9.27 9.43
CA PHE A 357 -22.18 -9.82 8.96
C PHE A 357 -23.36 -9.04 9.54
N GLY A 358 -24.30 -8.67 8.68
CA GLY A 358 -25.46 -7.89 9.11
C GLY A 358 -26.54 -7.83 8.04
N THR A 359 -27.64 -7.12 8.35
CA THR A 359 -28.75 -6.88 7.41
C THR A 359 -28.45 -5.71 6.47
N ASP A 360 -27.48 -4.88 6.82
CA ASP A 360 -27.04 -3.72 6.05
C ASP A 360 -25.65 -3.98 5.44
N ASN A 361 -25.57 -5.02 4.62
CA ASN A 361 -24.33 -5.53 4.06
C ASN A 361 -23.99 -4.91 2.71
N LEU A 362 -22.69 -4.90 2.40
CA LEU A 362 -22.15 -4.31 1.16
C LEU A 362 -22.31 -5.24 -0.04
N ILE A 363 -21.90 -6.50 0.09
CA ILE A 363 -21.85 -7.48 -1.00
C ILE A 363 -23.13 -8.31 -1.03
N SER A 364 -23.74 -8.42 -2.21
CA SER A 364 -24.96 -9.19 -2.39
C SER A 364 -24.76 -10.70 -2.10
N ASN A 365 -25.78 -11.34 -1.54
CA ASN A 365 -25.74 -12.77 -1.27
C ASN A 365 -25.59 -13.62 -2.55
N SER A 366 -26.16 -13.18 -3.66
CA SER A 366 -26.00 -13.85 -4.96
C SER A 366 -24.55 -13.85 -5.46
N TYR A 367 -23.83 -12.72 -5.29
CA TYR A 367 -22.42 -12.64 -5.65
C TYR A 367 -21.56 -13.49 -4.69
N ARG A 368 -21.83 -13.41 -3.37
CA ARG A 368 -21.13 -14.24 -2.39
C ARG A 368 -21.29 -15.73 -2.70
N LEU A 369 -22.52 -16.18 -3.05
CA LEU A 369 -22.75 -17.57 -3.46
C LEU A 369 -21.91 -17.96 -4.67
N SER A 370 -21.93 -17.14 -5.71
CA SER A 370 -21.13 -17.39 -6.93
C SER A 370 -19.64 -17.52 -6.64
N TYR A 371 -19.13 -16.66 -5.74
CA TYR A 371 -17.74 -16.71 -5.30
C TYR A 371 -17.40 -18.01 -4.57
N LEU A 372 -18.24 -18.40 -3.59
CA LEU A 372 -18.02 -19.60 -2.78
C LEU A 372 -18.08 -20.86 -3.63
N LEU A 373 -19.02 -20.95 -4.57
CA LEU A 373 -19.11 -22.10 -5.50
C LEU A 373 -17.87 -22.20 -6.40
N ASP A 374 -17.38 -21.08 -6.92
CA ASP A 374 -16.14 -21.09 -7.72
C ASP A 374 -14.92 -21.44 -6.84
N ALA A 375 -14.85 -20.96 -5.60
CA ALA A 375 -13.76 -21.27 -4.69
C ALA A 375 -13.75 -22.76 -4.28
N GLN A 376 -14.91 -23.41 -4.17
CA GLN A 376 -15.01 -24.85 -3.94
C GLN A 376 -14.61 -25.66 -5.18
N ALA A 377 -15.01 -25.23 -6.37
CA ALA A 377 -14.70 -25.91 -7.62
C ALA A 377 -13.23 -25.75 -8.03
N ASN A 378 -12.63 -24.63 -7.68
CA ASN A 378 -11.25 -24.24 -8.01
C ASN A 378 -10.52 -23.75 -6.75
N PRO A 379 -10.20 -24.62 -5.80
CA PRO A 379 -9.65 -24.21 -4.50
C PRO A 379 -8.25 -23.61 -4.63
N ASP A 380 -7.97 -22.62 -3.80
CA ASP A 380 -6.61 -22.17 -3.50
C ASP A 380 -5.92 -23.25 -2.66
N GLY A 381 -4.74 -23.71 -3.11
CA GLY A 381 -4.01 -24.77 -2.42
C GLY A 381 -3.43 -24.36 -1.06
N GLY A 382 -3.39 -23.06 -0.77
CA GLY A 382 -2.91 -22.50 0.49
C GLY A 382 -4.00 -22.27 1.52
N TRP A 383 -5.27 -22.38 1.14
CA TRP A 383 -6.39 -22.09 2.04
C TRP A 383 -7.44 -23.22 2.05
N PRO A 384 -7.98 -23.57 3.22
CA PRO A 384 -7.62 -23.11 4.59
C PRO A 384 -6.51 -23.93 5.26
N ALA A 385 -5.96 -24.98 4.62
CA ALA A 385 -5.30 -26.08 5.33
C ALA A 385 -3.78 -26.16 5.15
N THR A 386 -3.18 -25.50 4.15
CA THR A 386 -1.75 -25.62 3.88
C THR A 386 -1.02 -24.27 3.91
N THR A 387 0.28 -24.28 4.24
CA THR A 387 1.13 -23.08 4.27
C THR A 387 2.08 -23.01 3.08
N SER A 388 1.99 -23.93 2.12
CA SER A 388 2.88 -24.01 0.95
C SER A 388 2.13 -23.98 -0.38
N GLY A 389 0.82 -23.69 -0.36
CA GLY A 389 -0.02 -23.71 -1.53
C GLY A 389 0.20 -22.52 -2.46
N VAL A 390 -0.37 -22.64 -3.65
CA VAL A 390 -0.38 -21.61 -4.69
C VAL A 390 -1.82 -21.18 -4.97
N ALA A 391 -1.99 -20.04 -5.62
CA ALA A 391 -3.30 -19.57 -6.03
C ALA A 391 -4.00 -20.60 -6.94
N ALA A 392 -5.34 -20.61 -6.93
CA ALA A 392 -6.17 -21.54 -7.71
C ALA A 392 -5.71 -21.62 -9.17
N ALA A 393 -5.60 -22.83 -9.72
CA ALA A 393 -5.04 -23.04 -11.05
C ALA A 393 -5.90 -22.41 -12.16
N SER A 394 -7.24 -22.53 -12.07
CA SER A 394 -8.17 -22.10 -13.12
C SER A 394 -9.47 -21.56 -12.52
N PRO A 395 -9.43 -20.45 -11.73
CA PRO A 395 -10.65 -19.87 -11.19
C PRO A 395 -11.58 -19.40 -12.30
N GLY A 396 -12.89 -19.65 -12.14
CA GLY A 396 -13.91 -19.27 -13.12
C GLY A 396 -14.36 -17.83 -12.96
N LEU A 397 -14.49 -17.35 -11.72
CA LEU A 397 -14.97 -16.01 -11.44
C LEU A 397 -13.91 -14.95 -11.77
N ARG A 398 -14.32 -13.87 -12.46
CA ARG A 398 -13.40 -12.81 -12.92
C ARG A 398 -12.60 -12.16 -11.79
N LEU A 399 -13.23 -11.89 -10.64
CA LEU A 399 -12.51 -11.38 -9.48
C LEU A 399 -11.39 -12.34 -9.06
N ARG A 400 -11.67 -13.64 -8.95
CA ARG A 400 -10.66 -14.65 -8.54
C ARG A 400 -9.54 -14.82 -9.57
N GLN A 401 -9.84 -14.62 -10.86
CA GLN A 401 -8.81 -14.56 -11.91
C GLN A 401 -7.88 -13.36 -11.70
N ALA A 402 -8.44 -12.18 -11.43
CA ALA A 402 -7.67 -10.97 -11.16
C ALA A 402 -6.88 -11.07 -9.83
N LEU A 403 -7.46 -11.64 -8.78
CA LEU A 403 -6.76 -11.91 -7.52
C LEU A 403 -5.56 -12.84 -7.73
N LYS A 404 -5.72 -13.92 -8.51
CA LYS A 404 -4.61 -14.79 -8.90
C LYS A 404 -3.48 -14.04 -9.59
N GLN A 405 -3.79 -13.14 -10.51
CA GLN A 405 -2.80 -12.33 -11.24
C GLN A 405 -1.99 -11.43 -10.29
N ASN A 406 -2.61 -10.98 -9.20
CA ASN A 406 -2.02 -10.10 -8.19
C ASN A 406 -1.45 -10.84 -6.97
N ASP A 407 -1.59 -12.16 -6.88
CA ASP A 407 -1.02 -12.98 -5.81
C ASP A 407 0.50 -13.06 -5.95
N LEU A 408 1.20 -12.84 -4.85
CA LEU A 408 2.66 -12.77 -4.88
C LEU A 408 3.35 -14.13 -4.68
N ARG A 409 2.61 -15.24 -4.57
CA ARG A 409 3.17 -16.63 -4.59
C ARG A 409 3.56 -17.06 -6.00
N ASN A 410 4.38 -16.27 -6.68
CA ASN A 410 4.81 -16.52 -8.06
C ASN A 410 6.25 -16.05 -8.34
N TRP A 411 7.04 -15.80 -7.31
CA TRP A 411 8.44 -15.41 -7.39
C TRP A 411 9.21 -15.81 -6.13
N THR A 412 10.53 -15.77 -6.21
CA THR A 412 11.44 -16.00 -5.07
C THR A 412 12.44 -14.87 -4.98
N PRO A 413 12.73 -14.33 -3.77
CA PRO A 413 13.64 -13.21 -3.62
C PRO A 413 15.09 -13.62 -3.85
N ALA A 414 15.84 -12.80 -4.56
CA ALA A 414 17.29 -12.93 -4.70
C ALA A 414 18.07 -12.13 -3.62
N ALA A 415 17.44 -11.10 -3.06
CA ALA A 415 18.01 -10.30 -1.97
C ALA A 415 17.35 -10.66 -0.62
N PRO A 416 18.01 -10.35 0.52
CA PRO A 416 17.48 -10.62 1.85
C PRO A 416 16.09 -10.03 2.10
N VAL A 417 15.21 -10.81 2.75
CA VAL A 417 13.85 -10.39 3.12
C VAL A 417 13.58 -10.64 4.60
N LEU A 418 12.95 -9.65 5.26
CA LEU A 418 12.32 -9.82 6.57
C LEU A 418 10.81 -9.63 6.42
N LEU A 419 10.01 -10.64 6.73
CA LEU A 419 8.56 -10.48 6.95
C LEU A 419 8.34 -10.22 8.44
N CYS A 420 7.60 -9.16 8.78
CA CYS A 420 7.22 -8.86 10.16
C CYS A 420 5.71 -8.68 10.27
N GLY A 421 5.13 -9.18 11.34
CA GLY A 421 3.72 -9.04 11.68
C GLY A 421 3.41 -9.71 13.03
N GLY A 422 2.13 -9.90 13.32
CA GLY A 422 1.70 -10.61 14.52
C GLY A 422 0.58 -11.60 14.21
N ASN A 423 0.59 -12.74 14.89
CA ASN A 423 -0.34 -13.83 14.58
C ASN A 423 -1.77 -13.60 15.07
N GLN A 424 -2.00 -12.52 15.84
CA GLN A 424 -3.33 -12.14 16.32
C GLN A 424 -3.95 -11.02 15.49
N ASP A 425 -3.35 -10.63 14.37
CA ASP A 425 -3.83 -9.54 13.52
C ASP A 425 -5.26 -9.81 13.01
N PRO A 426 -6.25 -8.93 13.38
CA PRO A 426 -7.64 -9.10 13.00
C PRO A 426 -7.98 -8.49 11.64
N THR A 427 -7.03 -7.79 11.00
CA THR A 427 -7.21 -7.06 9.74
C THR A 427 -6.50 -7.77 8.60
N VAL A 428 -5.19 -7.95 8.72
CA VAL A 428 -4.40 -8.73 7.73
C VAL A 428 -3.89 -9.99 8.40
N PHE A 429 -4.55 -11.10 8.15
CA PHE A 429 -4.29 -12.37 8.83
C PHE A 429 -2.88 -12.86 8.60
N TRP A 430 -2.24 -13.32 9.67
CA TRP A 430 -0.86 -13.80 9.70
C TRP A 430 -0.53 -14.89 8.67
N PHE A 431 -1.53 -15.68 8.25
CA PHE A 431 -1.30 -16.73 7.24
C PHE A 431 -0.74 -16.18 5.91
N ASN A 432 -0.92 -14.88 5.60
CA ASN A 432 -0.28 -14.24 4.45
C ASN A 432 1.26 -14.39 4.52
N SER A 433 1.84 -14.13 5.69
CA SER A 433 3.28 -14.34 5.93
C SER A 433 3.66 -15.83 5.93
N GLN A 434 2.81 -16.68 6.51
CA GLN A 434 3.05 -18.13 6.54
C GLN A 434 3.02 -18.76 5.14
N LEU A 435 2.05 -18.40 4.31
CA LEU A 435 1.94 -18.87 2.92
C LEU A 435 3.12 -18.40 2.06
N MET A 436 3.55 -17.15 2.21
CA MET A 436 4.75 -16.66 1.52
C MET A 436 6.00 -17.38 1.98
N GLN A 437 6.18 -17.58 3.29
CA GLN A 437 7.29 -18.36 3.85
C GLN A 437 7.30 -19.79 3.29
N GLY A 438 6.15 -20.46 3.31
CA GLY A 438 6.01 -21.83 2.79
C GLY A 438 6.29 -21.92 1.29
N TYR A 439 5.78 -20.96 0.51
CA TYR A 439 6.05 -20.87 -0.92
C TYR A 439 7.55 -20.71 -1.20
N TRP A 440 8.22 -19.78 -0.52
CA TRP A 440 9.66 -19.55 -0.70
C TRP A 440 10.51 -20.74 -0.20
N ALA A 441 10.11 -21.37 0.90
CA ALA A 441 10.81 -22.58 1.38
C ALA A 441 10.79 -23.72 0.36
N SER A 442 9.75 -23.77 -0.49
CA SER A 442 9.60 -24.81 -1.51
C SER A 442 10.23 -24.43 -2.87
N HIS A 443 10.46 -23.13 -3.14
CA HIS A 443 10.85 -22.66 -4.47
C HIS A 443 12.13 -21.81 -4.49
N ALA A 444 12.53 -21.20 -3.36
CA ALA A 444 13.71 -20.37 -3.31
C ALA A 444 14.99 -21.22 -3.14
N PRO A 445 16.14 -20.76 -3.67
CA PRO A 445 17.42 -21.33 -3.30
C PRO A 445 17.64 -21.22 -1.79
N SER A 446 18.20 -22.26 -1.18
CA SER A 446 18.48 -22.32 0.27
C SER A 446 19.45 -21.23 0.76
N SER A 447 20.15 -20.56 -0.18
CA SER A 447 21.09 -19.47 0.10
C SER A 447 20.44 -18.11 0.29
N THR A 448 19.15 -17.91 -0.07
CA THR A 448 18.50 -16.61 0.08
C THR A 448 18.05 -16.42 1.54
N PRO A 449 18.56 -15.41 2.26
CA PRO A 449 18.21 -15.19 3.66
C PRO A 449 16.79 -14.61 3.77
N VAL A 450 15.82 -15.45 4.07
CA VAL A 450 14.46 -15.07 4.43
C VAL A 450 14.29 -15.20 5.94
N ARG A 451 13.85 -14.13 6.58
CA ARG A 451 13.49 -14.11 8.00
C ARG A 451 12.01 -13.82 8.14
N VAL A 452 11.36 -14.44 9.11
CA VAL A 452 9.95 -14.20 9.45
C VAL A 452 9.86 -13.93 10.93
N LEU A 453 9.33 -12.78 11.29
CA LEU A 453 9.14 -12.33 12.66
C LEU A 453 7.64 -12.27 12.97
N ASP A 454 7.19 -13.18 13.79
CA ASP A 454 5.89 -13.12 14.47
C ASP A 454 6.10 -12.50 15.85
N LEU A 455 5.57 -11.29 16.04
CA LEU A 455 5.69 -10.54 17.31
C LEU A 455 5.00 -11.22 18.49
N ASP A 456 4.01 -12.09 18.24
CA ASP A 456 3.29 -12.82 19.29
C ASP A 456 3.94 -14.15 19.66
N SER A 457 4.89 -14.62 18.87
CA SER A 457 5.53 -15.89 19.16
C SER A 457 6.47 -15.79 20.37
N ASP A 458 6.56 -16.87 21.14
CA ASP A 458 7.47 -16.95 22.27
C ASP A 458 8.93 -16.78 21.81
N ALA A 459 9.71 -16.06 22.61
CA ALA A 459 11.13 -15.93 22.40
C ALA A 459 11.83 -17.24 22.75
N SER A 460 12.53 -17.84 21.80
CA SER A 460 13.40 -18.97 22.06
C SER A 460 14.82 -18.52 22.41
N GLY A 461 15.63 -19.40 22.99
CA GLY A 461 17.04 -19.10 23.26
C GLY A 461 17.79 -18.71 21.99
N GLY A 462 18.44 -17.53 22.00
CA GLY A 462 19.16 -17.00 20.85
C GLY A 462 18.29 -16.25 19.83
N ASP A 463 17.00 -16.02 20.11
CA ASP A 463 16.14 -15.21 19.25
C ASP A 463 16.62 -13.74 19.25
N PRO A 464 17.06 -13.18 18.11
CA PRO A 464 17.53 -11.80 18.02
C PRO A 464 16.44 -10.77 18.30
N TYR A 465 15.17 -11.17 18.27
CA TYR A 465 14.00 -10.33 18.54
C TYR A 465 13.34 -10.56 19.89
N ALA A 466 13.98 -11.33 20.81
CA ALA A 466 13.41 -11.67 22.11
C ALA A 466 12.96 -10.44 22.93
N GLU A 467 13.80 -9.41 23.00
CA GLU A 467 13.47 -8.16 23.68
C GLU A 467 12.28 -7.45 23.03
N LEU A 468 12.26 -7.38 21.68
CA LEU A 468 11.18 -6.74 20.93
C LEU A 468 9.83 -7.44 21.18
N LYS A 469 9.80 -8.75 21.16
CA LYS A 469 8.60 -9.57 21.46
C LYS A 469 8.11 -9.37 22.89
N SER A 470 9.04 -9.32 23.85
CA SER A 470 8.71 -9.06 25.26
C SER A 470 8.05 -7.68 25.41
N ARG A 471 8.62 -6.64 24.81
CA ARG A 471 8.07 -5.28 24.83
C ARG A 471 6.71 -5.19 24.11
N PHE A 472 6.54 -5.91 23.01
CA PHE A 472 5.24 -6.00 22.33
C PHE A 472 4.16 -6.63 23.21
N SER A 473 4.49 -7.68 23.95
CA SER A 473 3.58 -8.28 24.92
C SER A 473 3.18 -7.28 26.01
N VAL A 474 4.14 -6.51 26.54
CA VAL A 474 3.88 -5.43 27.52
C VAL A 474 2.99 -4.33 26.94
N ALA A 475 3.21 -3.92 25.69
CA ALA A 475 2.37 -2.91 25.04
C ALA A 475 0.91 -3.37 24.93
N LYS A 476 0.67 -4.63 24.58
CA LYS A 476 -0.69 -5.21 24.59
C LYS A 476 -1.33 -5.19 25.98
N GLN A 477 -0.56 -5.54 27.01
CA GLN A 477 -1.05 -5.52 28.40
C GLN A 477 -1.42 -4.09 28.85
N ILE A 478 -0.61 -3.09 28.48
CA ILE A 478 -0.90 -1.67 28.78
C ILE A 478 -2.18 -1.23 28.06
N ALA A 479 -2.36 -1.59 26.79
CA ALA A 479 -3.57 -1.28 26.04
C ALA A 479 -4.81 -1.89 26.70
N ALA A 480 -4.75 -3.16 27.09
CA ALA A 480 -5.83 -3.85 27.80
C ALA A 480 -6.15 -3.21 29.16
N ALA A 481 -5.11 -2.97 29.98
CA ALA A 481 -5.28 -2.33 31.29
C ALA A 481 -5.87 -0.91 31.20
N THR A 482 -5.45 -0.14 30.20
CA THR A 482 -5.98 1.20 29.92
C THR A 482 -7.48 1.13 29.57
N ALA A 483 -7.89 0.16 28.75
CA ALA A 483 -9.31 -0.05 28.39
C ALA A 483 -10.13 -0.44 29.62
N VAL A 484 -9.63 -1.35 30.45
CA VAL A 484 -10.30 -1.75 31.72
C VAL A 484 -10.45 -0.55 32.66
N ALA A 485 -9.43 0.28 32.81
CA ALA A 485 -9.49 1.51 33.60
C ALA A 485 -10.52 2.52 33.07
N ARG A 486 -10.87 2.43 31.79
CA ARG A 486 -11.93 3.23 31.13
C ARG A 486 -13.31 2.54 31.14
N GLY A 487 -13.44 1.37 31.76
CA GLY A 487 -14.70 0.66 31.95
C GLY A 487 -14.94 -0.52 30.97
N ALA A 488 -13.94 -0.99 30.26
CA ALA A 488 -14.09 -2.20 29.45
C ALA A 488 -14.37 -3.43 30.34
N THR A 489 -15.37 -4.23 29.95
CA THR A 489 -15.86 -5.40 30.72
C THR A 489 -15.30 -6.73 30.20
N ASP A 490 -14.61 -6.70 29.06
CA ASP A 490 -14.03 -7.87 28.39
C ASP A 490 -12.52 -8.07 28.70
N GLY A 491 -12.05 -7.44 29.77
CA GLY A 491 -10.62 -7.45 30.12
C GLY A 491 -9.75 -6.64 29.16
N GLY A 492 -10.34 -5.79 28.32
CA GLY A 492 -9.66 -4.97 27.32
C GLY A 492 -9.35 -5.70 26.01
N ALA A 493 -9.89 -6.90 25.81
CA ALA A 493 -9.60 -7.71 24.62
C ALA A 493 -10.02 -7.01 23.31
N SER A 494 -11.21 -6.39 23.27
CA SER A 494 -11.68 -5.63 22.10
C SER A 494 -10.76 -4.45 21.79
N ALA A 495 -10.32 -3.70 22.81
CA ALA A 495 -9.44 -2.56 22.62
C ALA A 495 -8.06 -2.97 22.07
N VAL A 496 -7.53 -4.12 22.51
CA VAL A 496 -6.31 -4.69 21.94
C VAL A 496 -6.52 -5.10 20.48
N ALA A 497 -7.64 -5.75 20.16
CA ALA A 497 -7.97 -6.14 18.78
C ALA A 497 -8.12 -4.93 17.86
N ASP A 498 -8.82 -3.88 18.30
CA ASP A 498 -9.04 -2.65 17.53
C ASP A 498 -7.72 -1.89 17.26
N ALA A 499 -6.83 -1.84 18.26
CA ALA A 499 -5.53 -1.19 18.13
C ALA A 499 -4.47 -2.07 17.45
N TYR A 500 -4.70 -3.36 17.29
CA TYR A 500 -3.67 -4.33 16.95
C TYR A 500 -2.95 -4.00 15.63
N HIS A 501 -3.71 -3.96 14.52
CA HIS A 501 -3.15 -3.77 13.19
C HIS A 501 -2.57 -2.36 12.98
N ALA A 502 -3.29 -1.31 13.39
CA ALA A 502 -2.91 0.07 13.08
C ALA A 502 -2.04 0.74 14.15
N GLY A 503 -2.11 0.29 15.41
CA GLY A 503 -1.45 0.97 16.52
C GLY A 503 -0.37 0.15 17.23
N LEU A 504 -0.57 -1.16 17.40
CA LEU A 504 0.34 -1.97 18.19
C LEU A 504 1.48 -2.59 17.35
N VAL A 505 1.18 -3.21 16.22
CA VAL A 505 2.18 -3.92 15.39
C VAL A 505 3.16 -2.99 14.68
N PRO A 506 2.73 -1.86 14.06
CA PRO A 506 3.60 -1.05 13.21
C PRO A 506 4.89 -0.59 13.88
N PRO A 507 4.89 0.04 15.08
CA PRO A 507 6.11 0.56 15.66
C PRO A 507 7.13 -0.55 15.99
N PHE A 508 6.67 -1.75 16.38
CA PHE A 508 7.57 -2.88 16.68
C PHE A 508 8.16 -3.50 15.40
N CYS A 509 7.34 -3.65 14.35
CA CYS A 509 7.85 -4.10 13.07
C CYS A 509 8.83 -3.09 12.45
N VAL A 510 8.56 -1.78 12.53
CA VAL A 510 9.49 -0.73 12.07
C VAL A 510 10.83 -0.79 12.81
N ALA A 511 10.81 -1.04 14.13
CA ALA A 511 12.05 -1.25 14.91
C ALA A 511 12.84 -2.47 14.43
N ALA A 512 12.16 -3.59 14.17
CA ALA A 512 12.79 -4.80 13.61
C ALA A 512 13.40 -4.52 12.22
N VAL A 513 12.68 -3.80 11.36
CA VAL A 513 13.14 -3.40 10.03
C VAL A 513 14.37 -2.50 10.11
N ARG A 514 14.37 -1.52 11.02
CA ARG A 514 15.51 -0.63 11.22
C ARG A 514 16.78 -1.40 11.60
N SER A 515 16.67 -2.33 12.54
CA SER A 515 17.77 -3.25 12.92
C SER A 515 18.20 -4.12 11.74
N PHE A 516 17.24 -4.73 11.03
CA PHE A 516 17.52 -5.60 9.89
C PHE A 516 18.28 -4.88 8.75
N PHE A 517 17.98 -3.60 8.48
CA PHE A 517 18.66 -2.82 7.45
C PHE A 517 20.02 -2.29 7.92
N ALA A 518 20.21 -2.01 9.21
CA ALA A 518 21.49 -1.55 9.74
C ALA A 518 22.62 -2.58 9.57
N ASP A 519 22.29 -3.85 9.55
CA ASP A 519 23.22 -4.98 9.37
C ASP A 519 23.69 -5.17 7.91
N ARG A 520 23.29 -4.30 6.95
CA ARG A 520 23.49 -4.53 5.49
C ARG A 520 24.02 -3.32 4.72
#